data_81e302cdc531d9f8e03917831266f0c0
#
_entry.id   81e302cdc531d9f8e03917831266f0c0
#
_cell.length_a   1.000
_cell.length_b   1.000
_cell.length_c   1.000
_cell.angle_alpha   90.00
_cell.angle_beta   90.00
_cell.angle_gamma   90.00
#
_symmetry.space_group_name_H-M   'P 1'
#
loop_
_entity.id
_entity.type
_entity.pdbx_description
1 polymer ?
#
loop_
_entity_poly.entity_id
_entity_poly.type
_entity_poly.pdbx_seq_one_letter_code
_entity_poly.pdbx_strand_id
1 'polypeptide(L)'
;MISLGIRVKPTEFTIAVYDSLSNDLVNVEKVKVPKALETPEALKYIRNTILDIIREFKITHAGIRITESSSKHLNIRRIEIEGVIQEAFASSTIASYYVGQISSISSRVGIERADFKRYVNGDID
;
A
#
# COMPACT_ATOMS: atom_id res chain seq x y z
N MET A 1 -3.89 9.30 14.49
CA MET A 1 -3.58 9.21 13.05
C MET A 1 -3.54 7.75 12.65
N ILE A 2 -4.30 7.37 11.62
CA ILE A 2 -4.30 6.02 11.10
C ILE A 2 -3.62 6.04 9.75
N SER A 3 -2.60 5.21 9.59
CA SER A 3 -1.74 5.21 8.42
C SER A 3 -1.80 3.87 7.70
N LEU A 4 -1.68 3.91 6.39
CA LEU A 4 -1.68 2.74 5.50
C LEU A 4 -0.35 2.68 4.75
N GLY A 5 0.31 1.52 4.83
CA GLY A 5 1.49 1.24 4.03
C GLY A 5 1.19 0.13 3.03
N ILE A 6 1.67 0.27 1.81
CA ILE A 6 1.42 -0.70 0.75
C ILE A 6 2.70 -1.09 0.04
N ARG A 7 2.83 -2.39 -0.21
CA ARG A 7 3.87 -2.95 -1.07
C ARG A 7 3.22 -3.82 -2.13
N VAL A 8 3.65 -3.64 -3.38
CA VAL A 8 3.05 -4.29 -4.54
C VAL A 8 3.96 -5.39 -5.08
N LYS A 9 3.34 -6.51 -5.45
CA LYS A 9 3.93 -7.58 -6.26
C LYS A 9 3.07 -7.75 -7.52
N PRO A 10 3.55 -8.47 -8.55
CA PRO A 10 2.77 -8.59 -9.80
C PRO A 10 1.38 -9.21 -9.66
N THR A 11 1.18 -10.07 -8.65
CA THR A 11 -0.08 -10.82 -8.49
C THR A 11 -0.82 -10.51 -7.20
N GLU A 12 -0.24 -9.67 -6.34
CA GLU A 12 -0.83 -9.36 -5.04
C GLU A 12 -0.25 -8.06 -4.49
N PHE A 13 -0.89 -7.51 -3.48
CA PHE A 13 -0.29 -6.42 -2.72
C PHE A 13 -0.51 -6.65 -1.23
N THR A 14 0.42 -6.16 -0.42
CA THR A 14 0.36 -6.26 1.04
C THR A 14 0.01 -4.90 1.61
N ILE A 15 -0.93 -4.88 2.55
CA ILE A 15 -1.27 -3.67 3.28
C ILE A 15 -0.92 -3.82 4.76
N ALA A 16 -0.54 -2.71 5.38
CA ALA A 16 -0.33 -2.61 6.81
C ALA A 16 -1.02 -1.34 7.31
N VAL A 17 -1.91 -1.49 8.28
CA VAL A 17 -2.65 -0.36 8.88
C VAL A 17 -2.12 -0.16 10.30
N TYR A 18 -1.69 1.06 10.59
CA TYR A 18 -1.08 1.42 11.87
C TYR A 18 -1.82 2.60 12.50
N ASP A 19 -2.11 2.46 13.80
CA ASP A 19 -2.73 3.52 14.60
C ASP A 19 -1.68 4.13 15.53
N SER A 20 -1.34 5.41 15.33
CA SER A 20 -0.32 6.08 16.11
C SER A 20 -0.79 6.42 17.52
N LEU A 21 -2.09 6.51 17.77
CA LEU A 21 -2.63 6.77 19.11
C LEU A 21 -2.42 5.60 20.05
N SER A 22 -2.75 4.39 19.57
CA SER A 22 -2.56 3.16 20.35
C SER A 22 -1.16 2.57 20.19
N ASN A 23 -0.40 3.06 19.22
CA ASN A 23 0.91 2.53 18.83
C ASN A 23 0.84 1.06 18.43
N ASP A 24 -0.25 0.66 17.75
CA ASP A 24 -0.52 -0.71 17.37
C ASP A 24 -0.68 -0.86 15.87
N LEU A 25 -0.29 -2.04 15.37
CA LEU A 25 -0.67 -2.48 14.05
C LEU A 25 -2.10 -3.01 14.12
N VAL A 26 -3.00 -2.33 13.41
CA VAL A 26 -4.42 -2.66 13.42
C VAL A 26 -4.73 -3.81 12.47
N ASN A 27 -4.06 -3.87 11.33
CA ASN A 27 -4.30 -4.91 10.33
C ASN A 27 -3.10 -5.09 9.43
N VAL A 28 -2.84 -6.32 9.04
CA VAL A 28 -1.86 -6.68 8.00
C VAL A 28 -2.49 -7.76 7.15
N GLU A 29 -2.61 -7.52 5.84
CA GLU A 29 -3.15 -8.56 4.97
C GLU A 29 -2.54 -8.50 3.57
N LYS A 30 -2.58 -9.66 2.91
CA LYS A 30 -2.20 -9.79 1.51
C LYS A 30 -3.48 -9.90 0.69
N VAL A 31 -3.59 -9.04 -0.31
CA VAL A 31 -4.75 -9.02 -1.21
C VAL A 31 -4.29 -9.58 -2.55
N LYS A 32 -4.82 -10.74 -2.92
CA LYS A 32 -4.50 -11.37 -4.20
C LYS A 32 -5.40 -10.78 -5.29
N VAL A 33 -4.80 -10.49 -6.44
CA VAL A 33 -5.55 -10.03 -7.61
C VAL A 33 -6.05 -11.26 -8.36
N PRO A 34 -7.37 -11.40 -8.58
CA PRO A 34 -7.89 -12.58 -9.29
C PRO A 34 -7.31 -12.72 -10.69
N LYS A 35 -6.80 -13.91 -10.98
CA LYS A 35 -6.14 -14.20 -12.28
C LYS A 35 -7.09 -14.14 -13.48
N ALA A 36 -8.37 -14.37 -13.24
CA ALA A 36 -9.38 -14.40 -14.31
C ALA A 36 -9.70 -13.00 -14.83
N LEU A 37 -9.32 -11.94 -14.10
CA LEU A 37 -9.61 -10.58 -14.53
C LEU A 37 -8.61 -10.10 -15.58
N GLU A 38 -9.12 -9.46 -16.63
CA GLU A 38 -8.26 -8.75 -17.57
C GLU A 38 -7.72 -7.48 -16.90
N THR A 39 -6.70 -6.88 -17.50
CA THR A 39 -6.01 -5.74 -16.87
C THR A 39 -6.94 -4.61 -16.46
N PRO A 40 -7.87 -4.12 -17.30
CA PRO A 40 -8.75 -3.02 -16.83
C PRO A 40 -9.60 -3.40 -15.62
N GLU A 41 -10.17 -4.61 -15.62
CA GLU A 41 -10.98 -5.08 -14.50
C GLU A 41 -10.13 -5.33 -13.25
N ALA A 42 -8.92 -5.82 -13.43
CA ALA A 42 -7.99 -6.03 -12.32
C ALA A 42 -7.63 -4.71 -11.65
N LEU A 43 -7.34 -3.69 -12.44
CA LEU A 43 -7.01 -2.36 -11.90
C LEU A 43 -8.20 -1.73 -11.20
N LYS A 44 -9.40 -1.88 -11.74
CA LYS A 44 -10.64 -1.43 -11.09
C LYS A 44 -10.86 -2.13 -9.75
N TYR A 45 -10.64 -3.44 -9.72
CA TYR A 45 -10.75 -4.24 -8.49
C TYR A 45 -9.79 -3.71 -7.42
N ILE A 46 -8.54 -3.47 -7.79
CA ILE A 46 -7.52 -2.96 -6.86
C ILE A 46 -7.89 -1.57 -6.36
N ARG A 47 -8.30 -0.67 -7.26
CA ARG A 47 -8.70 0.67 -6.88
C ARG A 47 -9.85 0.66 -5.87
N ASN A 48 -10.89 -0.12 -6.16
CA ASN A 48 -12.04 -0.22 -5.27
C ASN A 48 -11.66 -0.82 -3.92
N THR A 49 -10.80 -1.83 -3.91
CA THR A 49 -10.32 -2.45 -2.67
C THR A 49 -9.56 -1.45 -1.80
N ILE A 50 -8.67 -0.66 -2.40
CA ILE A 50 -7.92 0.36 -1.66
C ILE A 50 -8.85 1.43 -1.09
N LEU A 51 -9.80 1.90 -1.88
CA LEU A 51 -10.78 2.90 -1.41
C LEU A 51 -11.62 2.36 -0.26
N ASP A 52 -12.02 1.09 -0.34
CA ASP A 52 -12.78 0.43 0.74
C ASP A 52 -11.96 0.33 2.02
N ILE A 53 -10.68 -0.04 1.91
CA ILE A 53 -9.78 -0.13 3.07
C ILE A 53 -9.60 1.24 3.72
N ILE A 54 -9.38 2.28 2.93
CA ILE A 54 -9.23 3.64 3.43
C ILE A 54 -10.46 4.07 4.21
N ARG A 55 -11.63 3.76 3.70
CA ARG A 55 -12.92 4.10 4.33
C ARG A 55 -13.15 3.27 5.59
N GLU A 56 -12.93 1.96 5.52
CA GLU A 56 -13.17 1.03 6.62
C GLU A 56 -12.34 1.39 7.86
N PHE A 57 -11.06 1.64 7.67
CA PHE A 57 -10.15 1.94 8.78
C PHE A 57 -10.00 3.42 9.07
N LYS A 58 -10.71 4.28 8.35
CA LYS A 58 -10.65 5.75 8.50
C LYS A 58 -9.22 6.25 8.37
N ILE A 59 -8.54 5.78 7.36
CA ILE A 59 -7.12 6.09 7.12
C ILE A 59 -6.97 7.56 6.73
N THR A 60 -6.03 8.24 7.36
CA THR A 60 -5.74 9.65 7.12
C THR A 60 -4.45 9.88 6.34
N HIS A 61 -3.52 8.93 6.44
CA HIS A 61 -2.20 9.02 5.79
C HIS A 61 -1.86 7.71 5.14
N ALA A 62 -1.27 7.75 3.96
CA ALA A 62 -0.92 6.52 3.22
C ALA A 62 0.45 6.65 2.57
N GLY A 63 1.08 5.50 2.35
CA GLY A 63 2.34 5.44 1.65
C GLY A 63 2.42 4.18 0.82
N ILE A 64 3.11 4.27 -0.29
CA ILE A 64 3.37 3.14 -1.17
C ILE A 64 4.83 3.12 -1.59
N ARG A 65 5.43 1.92 -1.51
CA ARG A 65 6.75 1.69 -2.07
C ARG A 65 6.61 1.32 -3.55
N ILE A 66 7.22 2.11 -4.41
CA ILE A 66 7.14 1.88 -5.86
C ILE A 66 8.43 1.30 -6.41
N THR A 67 8.34 0.75 -7.63
CA THR A 67 9.47 0.27 -8.40
C THR A 67 10.37 1.46 -8.75
N GLU A 68 11.67 1.29 -8.52
CA GLU A 68 12.64 2.31 -8.89
C GLU A 68 12.93 2.24 -10.40
N SER A 69 13.01 3.40 -11.04
CA SER A 69 13.25 3.48 -12.48
C SER A 69 14.62 2.90 -12.88
N SER A 70 15.56 2.86 -11.95
CA SER A 70 16.88 2.28 -12.15
C SER A 70 16.93 0.77 -11.96
N SER A 71 15.82 0.14 -11.59
CA SER A 71 15.76 -1.30 -11.37
C SER A 71 16.08 -2.05 -12.66
N LYS A 72 16.88 -3.14 -12.54
CA LYS A 72 17.24 -3.99 -13.67
C LYS A 72 16.07 -4.83 -14.18
N HIS A 73 15.11 -5.12 -13.32
CA HIS A 73 13.99 -6.02 -13.63
C HIS A 73 12.69 -5.28 -13.39
N LEU A 74 12.23 -4.57 -14.43
CA LEU A 74 10.95 -3.89 -14.40
C LEU A 74 9.84 -4.88 -14.73
N ASN A 75 8.80 -4.90 -13.91
CA ASN A 75 7.62 -5.71 -14.15
C ASN A 75 6.45 -4.78 -14.48
N ILE A 76 5.92 -4.92 -15.68
CA ILE A 76 4.86 -4.03 -16.17
C ILE A 76 3.61 -4.11 -15.29
N ARG A 77 3.18 -5.32 -14.94
CA ARG A 77 1.98 -5.51 -14.11
C ARG A 77 2.13 -4.84 -12.75
N ARG A 78 3.29 -5.00 -12.13
CA ARG A 78 3.58 -4.35 -10.85
C ARG A 78 3.49 -2.82 -10.98
N ILE A 79 4.06 -2.26 -12.03
CA ILE A 79 4.04 -0.81 -12.28
C ILE A 79 2.61 -0.32 -12.52
N GLU A 80 1.81 -1.06 -13.26
CA GLU A 80 0.39 -0.73 -13.48
C GLU A 80 -0.37 -0.69 -12.15
N ILE A 81 -0.16 -1.69 -11.29
CA ILE A 81 -0.81 -1.76 -9.99
C ILE A 81 -0.37 -0.59 -9.10
N GLU A 82 0.94 -0.30 -9.08
CA GLU A 82 1.46 0.85 -8.33
C GLU A 82 0.81 2.15 -8.79
N GLY A 83 0.60 2.30 -10.09
CA GLY A 83 -0.01 3.49 -10.65
C GLY A 83 -1.47 3.66 -10.23
N VAL A 84 -2.26 2.59 -10.28
CA VAL A 84 -3.68 2.68 -9.91
C VAL A 84 -3.85 2.93 -8.41
N ILE A 85 -2.96 2.40 -7.57
CA ILE A 85 -3.00 2.66 -6.13
C ILE A 85 -2.70 4.15 -5.85
N GLN A 86 -1.73 4.73 -6.55
CA GLN A 86 -1.43 6.15 -6.41
C GLN A 86 -2.65 7.00 -6.79
N GLU A 87 -3.34 6.64 -7.85
CA GLU A 87 -4.56 7.34 -8.26
C GLU A 87 -5.67 7.18 -7.21
N ALA A 88 -5.80 5.98 -6.62
CA ALA A 88 -6.76 5.76 -5.56
C ALA A 88 -6.49 6.68 -4.35
N PHE A 89 -5.22 6.86 -3.98
CA PHE A 89 -4.87 7.80 -2.91
C PHE A 89 -5.34 9.21 -3.24
N ALA A 90 -5.06 9.68 -4.44
CA ALA A 90 -5.44 11.03 -4.87
C ALA A 90 -6.96 11.22 -4.92
N SER A 91 -7.70 10.15 -5.19
CA SER A 91 -9.17 10.18 -5.28
C SER A 91 -9.86 9.96 -3.93
N SER A 92 -9.10 9.67 -2.89
CA SER A 92 -9.64 9.33 -1.57
C SER A 92 -9.73 10.55 -0.65
N THR A 93 -10.16 10.28 0.60
CA THR A 93 -10.28 11.30 1.63
C THR A 93 -9.05 11.43 2.52
N ILE A 94 -7.94 10.74 2.18
CA ILE A 94 -6.73 10.83 3.00
C ILE A 94 -6.16 12.25 2.96
N ALA A 95 -5.60 12.67 4.09
CA ALA A 95 -5.06 14.02 4.22
C ALA A 95 -3.71 14.18 3.51
N SER A 96 -2.92 13.09 3.49
CA SER A 96 -1.57 13.13 2.91
C SER A 96 -1.16 11.74 2.45
N TYR A 97 -0.40 11.68 1.37
CA TYR A 97 0.17 10.42 0.92
C TYR A 97 1.61 10.61 0.47
N TYR A 98 2.36 9.52 0.49
CA TYR A 98 3.77 9.50 0.14
C TYR A 98 4.07 8.34 -0.81
N VAL A 99 4.88 8.62 -1.83
CA VAL A 99 5.31 7.62 -2.82
C VAL A 99 6.82 7.56 -2.79
N GLY A 100 7.39 6.38 -2.54
CA GLY A 100 8.84 6.28 -2.47
C GLY A 100 9.34 5.11 -1.64
N GLN A 101 10.34 5.37 -0.80
CA GLN A 101 11.03 4.34 -0.03
C GLN A 101 10.41 4.14 1.36
N ILE A 102 10.52 2.91 1.87
CA ILE A 102 9.96 2.53 3.17
C ILE A 102 10.49 3.41 4.31
N SER A 103 11.78 3.76 4.29
CA SER A 103 12.35 4.61 5.33
C SER A 103 11.67 5.97 5.43
N SER A 104 11.32 6.56 4.29
CA SER A 104 10.60 7.83 4.28
C SER A 104 9.16 7.67 4.75
N ILE A 105 8.50 6.57 4.38
CA ILE A 105 7.14 6.26 4.80
C ILE A 105 7.09 6.09 6.32
N SER A 106 7.97 5.27 6.88
CA SER A 106 8.00 5.02 8.33
C SER A 106 8.27 6.28 9.13
N SER A 107 9.13 7.16 8.64
CA SER A 107 9.41 8.44 9.28
C SER A 107 8.15 9.31 9.33
N ARG A 108 7.37 9.35 8.25
CA ARG A 108 6.16 10.16 8.17
C ARG A 108 5.03 9.65 9.06
N VAL A 109 4.91 8.34 9.23
CA VAL A 109 3.82 7.75 10.01
C VAL A 109 4.21 7.42 11.44
N GLY A 110 5.46 7.64 11.83
CA GLY A 110 5.93 7.41 13.18
C GLY A 110 6.16 5.95 13.55
N ILE A 111 6.34 5.09 12.55
CA ILE A 111 6.62 3.67 12.74
C ILE A 111 8.13 3.45 12.59
N GLU A 112 8.72 2.62 13.47
CA GLU A 112 10.11 2.24 13.30
C GLU A 112 10.31 1.52 11.98
N ARG A 113 11.35 1.90 11.23
CA ARG A 113 11.62 1.40 9.90
C ARG A 113 11.68 -0.14 9.84
N ALA A 114 12.35 -0.75 10.81
CA ALA A 114 12.50 -2.21 10.84
C ALA A 114 11.14 -2.90 11.01
N ASP A 115 10.31 -2.39 11.92
CA ASP A 115 8.99 -2.95 12.18
C ASP A 115 8.07 -2.79 10.96
N PHE A 116 8.06 -1.61 10.37
CA PHE A 116 7.24 -1.36 9.18
C PHE A 116 7.65 -2.30 8.04
N LYS A 117 8.96 -2.43 7.80
CA LYS A 117 9.48 -3.30 6.74
C LYS A 117 9.08 -4.76 6.95
N ARG A 118 9.14 -5.25 8.19
CA ARG A 118 8.75 -6.63 8.52
C ARG A 118 7.29 -6.90 8.15
N TYR A 119 6.39 -6.00 8.52
CA TYR A 119 4.96 -6.17 8.26
C TYR A 119 4.64 -6.06 6.77
N VAL A 120 5.14 -5.03 6.10
CA VAL A 120 4.86 -4.79 4.67
C VAL A 120 5.45 -5.91 3.81
N ASN A 121 6.60 -6.47 4.20
CA ASN A 121 7.23 -7.58 3.45
C ASN A 121 6.62 -8.95 3.79
N GLY A 122 5.73 -9.01 4.79
CA GLY A 122 5.10 -10.27 5.16
C GLY A 122 5.98 -11.16 6.04
N ASP A 123 7.00 -10.61 6.68
CA ASP A 123 7.87 -11.36 7.59
C ASP A 123 7.17 -11.70 8.91
N ILE A 124 6.10 -10.96 9.22
CA ILE A 124 5.25 -11.20 10.38
C ILE A 124 3.81 -11.32 9.89
N ASP A 125 3.17 -12.40 10.25
CA ASP A 125 1.75 -12.64 9.95
C ASP A 125 0.85 -12.14 11.07
#